data_7e0615eee97fe1641df6d67dae2a1100
#
_entry.id   7e0615eee97fe1641df6d67dae2a1100
#
_cell.length_a   1.000
_cell.length_b   1.000
_cell.length_c   1.000
_cell.angle_alpha   90.00
_cell.angle_beta   90.00
_cell.angle_gamma   90.00
#
_symmetry.space_group_name_H-M   'P 1'
#
loop_
_entity.id
_entity.type
_entity.pdbx_description
1 polymer ?
#
loop_
_entity_poly.entity_id
_entity_poly.type
_entity_poly.pdbx_seq_one_letter_code
_entity_poly.pdbx_strand_id
1 'polypeptide(L)'
;MSTLLRYIASFALGTSVLVGLSVDDAALAQAYPNRPVKLIVPYPPGGGTDIAARWIADKLGDRLRQTVFVDNRAGANGNLGTDFIAKAAPDGYVIGMATPGPVTVGRSLYADLPYDPQKDLVPIILANESPIVLVVNPAVSAKSLKDLVASAKSKPGKLSAALVSTGSVPHLLTEMLKISAGINVLDVPYKGGAPAALDVIGGQVDILFSVLPLVLPNIKAGQLRALVIASKARSSLIPDVPTTAEEGYGDVIGSAWNGIVAPASTPQEIVDKLNLETSQILATKDTEQRFNELGMEPVGGTPQSFAHYLQAESEKWAEVITTAHLRMP
;
A
#
# COMPACT_ATOMS: atom_id res chain seq x y z
N MET A 1 -94.12 -23.46 44.51
CA MET A 1 -93.50 -22.43 45.29
C MET A 1 -92.04 -22.70 45.16
N SER A 2 -91.43 -22.18 44.30
CA SER A 2 -90.85 -20.91 43.98
C SER A 2 -89.32 -20.95 44.22
N THR A 3 -88.56 -20.90 43.13
CA THR A 3 -87.44 -20.08 42.95
C THR A 3 -86.28 -20.22 43.91
N LEU A 4 -85.38 -21.22 43.71
CA LEU A 4 -84.00 -21.13 44.09
C LEU A 4 -83.15 -22.24 43.46
N LEU A 5 -83.23 -22.41 42.17
CA LEU A 5 -82.46 -23.39 41.43
C LEU A 5 -82.05 -22.86 40.05
N ARG A 6 -81.38 -21.75 40.05
CA ARG A 6 -80.70 -21.21 38.82
C ARG A 6 -79.61 -20.31 39.28
N TYR A 7 -78.37 -20.79 39.37
CA TYR A 7 -77.11 -20.07 39.20
C TYR A 7 -75.93 -20.94 39.69
N ILE A 8 -75.76 -22.12 39.10
CA ILE A 8 -74.48 -22.75 39.00
C ILE A 8 -74.28 -23.12 37.54
N ALA A 9 -74.03 -22.09 36.76
CA ALA A 9 -73.61 -22.25 35.39
C ALA A 9 -72.18 -21.75 35.34
N SER A 10 -71.29 -22.70 35.14
CA SER A 10 -70.16 -22.58 34.24
C SER A 10 -69.26 -21.35 34.35
N PHE A 11 -68.23 -21.44 35.20
CA PHE A 11 -67.03 -20.67 35.04
C PHE A 11 -65.89 -21.65 34.70
N ALA A 12 -65.96 -22.24 33.48
CA ALA A 12 -64.82 -22.88 32.84
C ALA A 12 -64.00 -21.81 32.16
N LEU A 13 -63.11 -21.18 32.90
CA LEU A 13 -62.14 -20.24 32.36
C LEU A 13 -61.09 -21.06 31.61
N GLY A 14 -61.20 -21.07 30.29
CA GLY A 14 -60.19 -21.61 29.42
C GLY A 14 -58.89 -20.81 29.55
N THR A 15 -57.89 -21.38 30.23
CA THR A 15 -56.53 -20.89 30.24
C THR A 15 -55.91 -21.20 28.88
N SER A 16 -56.12 -20.30 27.92
CA SER A 16 -55.34 -20.29 26.67
C SER A 16 -53.87 -19.98 27.02
N VAL A 17 -53.07 -21.01 27.12
CA VAL A 17 -51.60 -20.89 27.12
C VAL A 17 -51.21 -20.38 25.74
N LEU A 18 -51.05 -19.07 25.60
CA LEU A 18 -50.27 -18.48 24.52
C LEU A 18 -48.81 -18.94 24.75
N VAL A 19 -48.46 -20.06 24.12
CA VAL A 19 -47.06 -20.38 23.85
C VAL A 19 -46.63 -19.32 22.85
N GLY A 20 -46.08 -18.23 23.39
CA GLY A 20 -45.31 -17.26 22.62
C GLY A 20 -44.13 -18.03 21.97
N LEU A 21 -44.31 -18.37 20.69
CA LEU A 21 -43.18 -18.64 19.83
C LEU A 21 -42.31 -17.36 19.84
N SER A 22 -41.41 -17.28 20.79
CA SER A 22 -40.22 -16.45 20.64
C SER A 22 -39.54 -16.99 19.39
N VAL A 23 -39.87 -16.40 18.24
CA VAL A 23 -39.00 -16.47 17.10
C VAL A 23 -37.73 -15.78 17.64
N ASP A 24 -36.78 -16.58 18.12
CA ASP A 24 -35.41 -16.11 18.22
C ASP A 24 -35.09 -15.57 16.81
N ASP A 25 -35.16 -14.25 16.67
CA ASP A 25 -34.40 -13.51 15.69
C ASP A 25 -32.93 -13.71 16.05
N ALA A 26 -32.47 -14.96 16.04
CA ALA A 26 -31.13 -15.26 15.58
C ALA A 26 -31.18 -14.80 14.12
N ALA A 27 -31.02 -13.47 13.93
CA ALA A 27 -30.65 -12.89 12.66
C ALA A 27 -29.51 -13.79 12.19
N LEU A 28 -29.82 -14.67 11.22
CA LEU A 28 -28.86 -15.49 10.53
C LEU A 28 -27.78 -14.48 10.13
N ALA A 29 -26.69 -14.42 10.91
CA ALA A 29 -25.57 -13.57 10.61
C ALA A 29 -25.18 -13.97 9.20
N GLN A 30 -25.67 -13.18 8.22
CA GLN A 30 -25.53 -13.52 6.82
C GLN A 30 -24.05 -13.69 6.60
N ALA A 31 -23.62 -14.91 6.24
CA ALA A 31 -22.22 -15.24 6.13
C ALA A 31 -21.53 -14.21 5.22
N TYR A 32 -20.65 -13.41 5.77
CA TYR A 32 -19.85 -12.44 5.00
C TYR A 32 -18.96 -13.17 4.00
N PRO A 33 -18.83 -12.67 2.73
CA PRO A 33 -19.67 -11.69 2.08
C PRO A 33 -20.92 -12.33 1.44
N ASN A 34 -22.06 -11.61 1.44
CA ASN A 34 -23.30 -12.02 0.76
C ASN A 34 -23.67 -11.09 -0.40
N ARG A 35 -22.87 -10.08 -0.67
CA ARG A 35 -22.99 -9.12 -1.77
C ARG A 35 -21.59 -8.72 -2.28
N PRO A 36 -21.49 -8.05 -3.45
CA PRO A 36 -20.20 -7.66 -4.01
C PRO A 36 -19.37 -6.79 -3.07
N VAL A 37 -18.06 -7.07 -3.02
CA VAL A 37 -17.05 -6.29 -2.27
C VAL A 37 -16.34 -5.32 -3.21
N LYS A 38 -16.20 -4.09 -2.78
CA LYS A 38 -15.53 -3.04 -3.53
C LYS A 38 -14.08 -2.88 -3.02
N LEU A 39 -13.10 -3.02 -3.93
CA LEU A 39 -11.69 -2.74 -3.68
C LEU A 39 -11.34 -1.37 -4.26
N ILE A 40 -11.15 -0.39 -3.40
CA ILE A 40 -10.75 0.97 -3.80
C ILE A 40 -9.28 0.99 -4.17
N VAL A 41 -8.96 1.56 -5.33
CA VAL A 41 -7.59 1.85 -5.76
C VAL A 41 -7.41 3.36 -5.80
N PRO A 42 -6.49 3.95 -4.99
CA PRO A 42 -6.37 5.41 -4.86
C PRO A 42 -5.59 6.07 -6.02
N TYR A 43 -5.47 5.39 -7.16
CA TYR A 43 -4.75 5.85 -8.35
C TYR A 43 -5.51 5.56 -9.65
N PRO A 44 -5.14 6.23 -10.78
CA PRO A 44 -5.71 5.93 -12.08
C PRO A 44 -5.51 4.47 -12.50
N PRO A 45 -6.38 3.94 -13.38
CA PRO A 45 -6.22 2.60 -13.94
C PRO A 45 -4.89 2.44 -14.70
N GLY A 46 -4.36 1.20 -14.72
CA GLY A 46 -3.19 0.79 -15.50
C GLY A 46 -1.84 0.97 -14.78
N GLY A 47 -1.81 1.56 -13.60
CA GLY A 47 -0.60 1.59 -12.76
C GLY A 47 -0.36 0.28 -12.01
N GLY A 48 0.85 0.12 -11.44
CA GLY A 48 1.23 -1.11 -10.72
C GLY A 48 0.24 -1.49 -9.61
N THR A 49 -0.21 -0.52 -8.81
CA THR A 49 -1.22 -0.74 -7.76
C THR A 49 -2.56 -1.22 -8.32
N ASP A 50 -3.00 -0.68 -9.47
CA ASP A 50 -4.26 -1.09 -10.12
C ASP A 50 -4.16 -2.52 -10.67
N ILE A 51 -3.03 -2.86 -11.30
CA ILE A 51 -2.80 -4.20 -11.85
C ILE A 51 -2.77 -5.24 -10.73
N ALA A 52 -2.05 -4.95 -9.63
CA ALA A 52 -2.02 -5.84 -8.45
C ALA A 52 -3.41 -5.98 -7.83
N ALA A 53 -4.15 -4.87 -7.69
CA ALA A 53 -5.50 -4.88 -7.15
C ALA A 53 -6.48 -5.72 -7.98
N ARG A 54 -6.42 -5.61 -9.33
CA ARG A 54 -7.27 -6.41 -10.21
C ARG A 54 -6.96 -7.90 -10.14
N TRP A 55 -5.67 -8.26 -10.07
CA TRP A 55 -5.26 -9.63 -9.86
C TRP A 55 -5.80 -10.21 -8.54
N ILE A 56 -5.60 -9.46 -7.45
CA ILE A 56 -6.10 -9.88 -6.13
C ILE A 56 -7.63 -9.94 -6.13
N ALA A 57 -8.33 -8.93 -6.69
CA ALA A 57 -9.79 -8.89 -6.73
C ALA A 57 -10.39 -10.09 -7.46
N ASP A 58 -9.82 -10.48 -8.61
CA ASP A 58 -10.24 -11.65 -9.38
C ASP A 58 -10.14 -12.93 -8.53
N LYS A 59 -8.95 -13.22 -8.00
CA LYS A 59 -8.72 -14.41 -7.18
C LYS A 59 -9.50 -14.40 -5.86
N LEU A 60 -9.65 -13.23 -5.23
CA LEU A 60 -10.42 -13.08 -4.00
C LEU A 60 -11.93 -13.29 -4.26
N GLY A 61 -12.42 -12.86 -5.43
CA GLY A 61 -13.79 -13.11 -5.86
C GLY A 61 -14.12 -14.60 -5.95
N ASP A 62 -13.24 -15.39 -6.55
CA ASP A 62 -13.37 -16.85 -6.65
C ASP A 62 -13.43 -17.50 -5.26
N ARG A 63 -12.55 -17.09 -4.36
CA ARG A 63 -12.44 -17.66 -3.01
C ARG A 63 -13.60 -17.30 -2.10
N LEU A 64 -14.04 -16.04 -2.17
CA LEU A 64 -15.18 -15.55 -1.39
C LEU A 64 -16.55 -15.96 -2.00
N ARG A 65 -16.57 -16.50 -3.23
CA ARG A 65 -17.78 -16.81 -4.02
C ARG A 65 -18.70 -15.59 -4.15
N GLN A 66 -18.09 -14.42 -4.25
CA GLN A 66 -18.75 -13.14 -4.43
C GLN A 66 -17.90 -12.23 -5.31
N THR A 67 -18.55 -11.41 -6.11
CA THR A 67 -17.82 -10.46 -6.95
C THR A 67 -16.98 -9.51 -6.10
N VAL A 68 -15.66 -9.44 -6.37
CA VAL A 68 -14.79 -8.38 -5.87
C VAL A 68 -14.39 -7.53 -7.06
N PHE A 69 -14.66 -6.23 -7.02
CA PHE A 69 -14.40 -5.34 -8.15
C PHE A 69 -13.59 -4.11 -7.74
N VAL A 70 -12.73 -3.66 -8.65
CA VAL A 70 -11.89 -2.49 -8.46
C VAL A 70 -12.65 -1.21 -8.80
N ASP A 71 -12.59 -0.22 -7.90
CA ASP A 71 -13.09 1.15 -8.09
C ASP A 71 -11.92 2.14 -7.94
N ASN A 72 -11.47 2.75 -9.05
CA ASN A 72 -10.36 3.68 -9.05
C ASN A 72 -10.81 5.08 -8.60
N ARG A 73 -10.25 5.57 -7.49
CA ARG A 73 -10.52 6.91 -6.92
C ARG A 73 -9.23 7.71 -6.80
N ALA A 74 -8.76 8.18 -7.92
CA ALA A 74 -7.51 8.93 -8.00
C ALA A 74 -7.67 10.39 -7.54
N GLY A 75 -6.58 10.96 -7.03
CA GLY A 75 -6.47 12.38 -6.71
C GLY A 75 -5.66 12.65 -5.45
N ALA A 76 -5.06 13.84 -5.36
CA ALA A 76 -4.24 14.29 -4.24
C ALA A 76 -3.21 13.22 -3.78
N ASN A 77 -2.45 12.66 -4.71
CA ASN A 77 -1.45 11.61 -4.45
C ASN A 77 -2.03 10.36 -3.73
N GLY A 78 -3.29 10.01 -3.99
CA GLY A 78 -3.98 8.87 -3.37
C GLY A 78 -4.81 9.24 -2.13
N ASN A 79 -4.68 10.46 -1.59
CA ASN A 79 -5.39 10.87 -0.39
C ASN A 79 -6.93 10.84 -0.56
N LEU A 80 -7.46 11.20 -1.74
CA LEU A 80 -8.90 11.15 -2.00
C LEU A 80 -9.48 9.74 -1.91
N GLY A 81 -8.80 8.74 -2.50
CA GLY A 81 -9.22 7.35 -2.43
C GLY A 81 -9.12 6.79 -1.01
N THR A 82 -8.05 7.14 -0.29
CA THR A 82 -7.83 6.69 1.09
C THR A 82 -8.82 7.33 2.06
N ASP A 83 -9.15 8.62 1.89
CA ASP A 83 -10.20 9.30 2.66
C ASP A 83 -11.57 8.61 2.47
N PHE A 84 -11.88 8.21 1.22
CA PHE A 84 -13.09 7.47 0.94
C PHE A 84 -13.12 6.11 1.66
N ILE A 85 -12.00 5.39 1.72
CA ILE A 85 -11.90 4.12 2.47
C ILE A 85 -12.11 4.39 3.95
N ALA A 86 -11.41 5.37 4.53
CA ALA A 86 -11.46 5.70 5.95
C ALA A 86 -12.88 6.04 6.45
N LYS A 87 -13.69 6.67 5.59
CA LYS A 87 -15.06 7.10 5.91
C LYS A 87 -16.17 6.12 5.48
N ALA A 88 -15.80 4.99 4.89
CA ALA A 88 -16.77 3.98 4.49
C ALA A 88 -17.35 3.22 5.70
N ALA A 89 -18.49 2.53 5.50
CA ALA A 89 -19.06 1.67 6.52
C ALA A 89 -18.08 0.54 6.89
N PRO A 90 -17.88 0.25 8.19
CA PRO A 90 -16.93 -0.77 8.64
C PRO A 90 -17.52 -2.18 8.59
N ASP A 91 -18.16 -2.54 7.49
CA ASP A 91 -18.87 -3.81 7.27
C ASP A 91 -18.13 -4.78 6.31
N GLY A 92 -16.91 -4.41 5.89
CA GLY A 92 -16.07 -5.20 5.02
C GLY A 92 -16.42 -5.14 3.51
N TYR A 93 -17.48 -4.46 3.11
CA TYR A 93 -17.86 -4.35 1.70
C TYR A 93 -17.16 -3.21 0.93
N VAL A 94 -16.45 -2.37 1.66
CA VAL A 94 -15.47 -1.43 1.10
C VAL A 94 -14.14 -1.71 1.75
N ILE A 95 -13.19 -2.19 0.96
CA ILE A 95 -11.78 -2.34 1.33
C ILE A 95 -10.93 -1.53 0.36
N GLY A 96 -9.67 -1.32 0.64
CA GLY A 96 -8.85 -0.48 -0.24
C GLY A 96 -7.40 -0.88 -0.31
N MET A 97 -6.76 -0.49 -1.41
CA MET A 97 -5.31 -0.57 -1.55
C MET A 97 -4.65 0.54 -0.76
N ALA A 98 -3.83 0.15 0.21
CA ALA A 98 -2.93 1.02 0.95
C ALA A 98 -1.59 1.14 0.22
N THR A 99 -1.00 2.32 0.23
CA THR A 99 0.31 2.62 -0.37
C THR A 99 1.08 3.61 0.50
N PRO A 100 2.41 3.74 0.34
CA PRO A 100 3.23 4.62 1.19
C PRO A 100 2.72 6.06 1.31
N GLY A 101 2.40 6.70 0.17
CA GLY A 101 2.01 8.11 0.13
C GLY A 101 0.91 8.47 1.13
N PRO A 102 -0.32 7.97 0.93
CA PRO A 102 -1.46 8.35 1.77
C PRO A 102 -1.44 7.70 3.16
N VAL A 103 -0.74 6.58 3.36
CA VAL A 103 -0.85 5.81 4.62
C VAL A 103 0.31 6.06 5.59
N THR A 104 1.55 6.19 5.10
CA THR A 104 2.71 6.35 5.99
C THR A 104 3.43 7.68 5.84
N VAL A 105 3.37 8.31 4.67
CA VAL A 105 4.04 9.59 4.38
C VAL A 105 3.11 10.80 4.63
N GLY A 106 1.86 10.67 4.26
CA GLY A 106 0.91 11.79 4.16
C GLY A 106 0.75 12.57 5.46
N ARG A 107 0.67 11.89 6.60
CA ARG A 107 0.49 12.54 7.92
C ARG A 107 1.63 13.49 8.28
N SER A 108 2.85 13.20 7.86
CA SER A 108 4.02 14.05 8.14
C SER A 108 4.25 15.10 7.07
N LEU A 109 3.80 14.84 5.85
CA LEU A 109 4.03 15.69 4.69
C LEU A 109 2.98 16.80 4.55
N TYR A 110 1.68 16.50 4.79
CA TYR A 110 0.58 17.46 4.62
C TYR A 110 0.16 18.06 5.96
N ALA A 111 -0.09 19.38 5.99
CA ALA A 111 -0.59 20.06 7.18
C ALA A 111 -2.03 19.63 7.52
N ASP A 112 -2.88 19.50 6.49
CA ASP A 112 -4.30 19.14 6.61
C ASP A 112 -4.61 17.85 5.83
N LEU A 113 -4.49 16.70 6.52
CA LEU A 113 -4.93 15.43 5.99
C LEU A 113 -6.35 15.13 6.51
N PRO A 114 -7.36 14.87 5.63
CA PRO A 114 -8.77 14.76 6.05
C PRO A 114 -9.10 13.43 6.80
N TYR A 115 -8.13 12.60 7.06
CA TYR A 115 -8.21 11.34 7.81
C TYR A 115 -6.91 11.10 8.59
N ASP A 116 -6.98 10.27 9.61
CA ASP A 116 -5.81 9.75 10.34
C ASP A 116 -5.59 8.26 9.96
N PRO A 117 -4.57 7.93 9.13
CA PRO A 117 -4.38 6.57 8.65
C PRO A 117 -4.13 5.56 9.77
N GLN A 118 -3.65 5.99 10.94
CA GLN A 118 -3.42 5.12 12.10
C GLN A 118 -4.68 4.85 12.93
N LYS A 119 -5.70 5.73 12.83
CA LYS A 119 -6.95 5.61 13.61
C LYS A 119 -8.13 5.18 12.77
N ASP A 120 -8.17 5.61 11.50
CA ASP A 120 -9.33 5.47 10.63
C ASP A 120 -9.24 4.25 9.70
N LEU A 121 -8.09 3.55 9.71
CA LEU A 121 -7.87 2.34 8.91
C LEU A 121 -7.44 1.16 9.78
N VAL A 122 -7.93 -0.03 9.46
CA VAL A 122 -7.42 -1.30 10.00
C VAL A 122 -6.63 -2.03 8.90
N PRO A 123 -5.37 -2.41 9.17
CA PRO A 123 -4.57 -3.19 8.21
C PRO A 123 -5.08 -4.62 8.10
N ILE A 124 -5.12 -5.14 6.87
CA ILE A 124 -5.49 -6.52 6.58
C ILE A 124 -4.24 -7.33 6.24
N ILE A 125 -3.48 -6.89 5.22
CA ILE A 125 -2.30 -7.63 4.76
C ILE A 125 -1.38 -6.73 3.92
N LEU A 126 -0.07 -6.95 4.02
CA LEU A 126 0.91 -6.43 3.07
C LEU A 126 0.90 -7.34 1.83
N ALA A 127 0.42 -6.83 0.70
CA ALA A 127 0.21 -7.67 -0.48
C ALA A 127 1.49 -7.89 -1.28
N ASN A 128 2.20 -6.82 -1.59
CA ASN A 128 3.45 -6.89 -2.34
C ASN A 128 4.36 -5.70 -2.08
N GLU A 129 5.63 -5.89 -2.40
CA GLU A 129 6.64 -4.83 -2.46
C GLU A 129 7.25 -4.75 -3.86
N SER A 130 7.67 -3.55 -4.25
CA SER A 130 8.46 -3.30 -5.46
C SER A 130 9.77 -2.65 -5.03
N PRO A 131 10.91 -3.28 -5.32
CA PRO A 131 12.22 -2.72 -5.01
C PRO A 131 12.42 -1.37 -5.69
N ILE A 132 13.16 -0.48 -5.04
CA ILE A 132 13.59 0.80 -5.61
C ILE A 132 15.08 0.74 -5.89
N VAL A 133 15.45 1.12 -7.10
CA VAL A 133 16.82 1.09 -7.60
C VAL A 133 17.29 2.51 -7.90
N LEU A 134 18.56 2.81 -7.53
CA LEU A 134 19.26 4.01 -7.98
C LEU A 134 19.89 3.71 -9.33
N VAL A 135 19.45 4.43 -10.34
CA VAL A 135 20.01 4.35 -11.70
C VAL A 135 20.67 5.66 -12.09
N VAL A 136 21.66 5.55 -12.97
CA VAL A 136 22.37 6.68 -13.58
C VAL A 136 22.37 6.58 -15.09
N ASN A 137 22.53 7.72 -15.75
CA ASN A 137 22.87 7.72 -17.18
C ASN A 137 24.25 7.05 -17.36
N PRO A 138 24.45 6.19 -18.37
CA PRO A 138 25.72 5.54 -18.64
C PRO A 138 26.91 6.49 -18.85
N ALA A 139 26.68 7.75 -19.25
CA ALA A 139 27.69 8.78 -19.39
C ALA A 139 28.24 9.28 -18.03
N VAL A 140 27.50 9.08 -16.94
CA VAL A 140 28.01 9.34 -15.58
C VAL A 140 29.13 8.37 -15.29
N SER A 141 30.28 8.87 -14.89
CA SER A 141 31.51 8.08 -14.69
C SER A 141 31.43 7.10 -13.50
N ALA A 142 30.53 7.35 -12.54
CA ALA A 142 30.34 6.52 -11.36
C ALA A 142 29.88 5.11 -11.74
N LYS A 143 30.56 4.08 -11.21
CA LYS A 143 30.23 2.66 -11.39
C LYS A 143 29.70 2.02 -10.12
N SER A 144 29.77 2.71 -8.98
CA SER A 144 29.26 2.29 -7.67
C SER A 144 28.62 3.48 -6.96
N LEU A 145 27.87 3.22 -5.88
CA LEU A 145 27.36 4.30 -5.02
C LEU A 145 28.51 5.10 -4.39
N LYS A 146 29.60 4.44 -4.01
CA LYS A 146 30.79 5.11 -3.48
C LYS A 146 31.40 6.10 -4.48
N ASP A 147 31.51 5.72 -5.75
CA ASP A 147 32.01 6.62 -6.80
C ASP A 147 31.10 7.82 -6.99
N LEU A 148 29.77 7.57 -6.97
CA LEU A 148 28.76 8.62 -7.10
C LEU A 148 28.86 9.64 -5.96
N VAL A 149 28.93 9.16 -4.73
CA VAL A 149 29.08 10.00 -3.53
C VAL A 149 30.40 10.77 -3.56
N ALA A 150 31.52 10.13 -3.93
CA ALA A 150 32.79 10.80 -4.06
C ALA A 150 32.74 11.92 -5.12
N SER A 151 32.09 11.66 -6.25
CA SER A 151 31.91 12.66 -7.31
C SER A 151 31.07 13.84 -6.81
N ALA A 152 29.93 13.57 -6.14
CA ALA A 152 29.05 14.61 -5.59
C ALA A 152 29.76 15.47 -4.53
N LYS A 153 30.60 14.87 -3.67
CA LYS A 153 31.41 15.59 -2.67
C LYS A 153 32.49 16.47 -3.30
N SER A 154 33.10 15.99 -4.40
CA SER A 154 34.16 16.76 -5.08
C SER A 154 33.62 17.94 -5.88
N LYS A 155 32.35 17.91 -6.30
CA LYS A 155 31.71 18.94 -7.10
C LYS A 155 30.27 19.17 -6.62
N PRO A 156 30.07 19.81 -5.43
CA PRO A 156 28.74 20.02 -4.86
C PRO A 156 27.80 20.75 -5.82
N GLY A 157 26.57 20.26 -5.95
CA GLY A 157 25.52 20.86 -6.78
C GLY A 157 25.70 20.69 -8.30
N LYS A 158 26.68 19.90 -8.75
CA LYS A 158 26.87 19.60 -10.19
C LYS A 158 26.13 18.35 -10.64
N LEU A 159 26.00 17.37 -9.75
CA LEU A 159 25.20 16.17 -10.01
C LEU A 159 23.72 16.52 -9.89
N SER A 160 22.90 16.14 -10.86
CA SER A 160 21.47 16.37 -10.87
C SER A 160 20.69 15.10 -10.56
N ALA A 161 19.64 15.21 -9.73
CA ALA A 161 18.76 14.13 -9.33
C ALA A 161 17.33 14.38 -9.81
N ALA A 162 16.75 13.44 -10.51
CA ALA A 162 15.33 13.47 -10.86
C ALA A 162 14.48 13.12 -9.64
N LEU A 163 13.68 14.07 -9.15
CA LEU A 163 12.77 13.89 -8.02
C LEU A 163 11.38 13.50 -8.54
N VAL A 164 11.00 12.25 -8.33
CA VAL A 164 9.70 11.73 -8.75
C VAL A 164 8.63 12.15 -7.75
N SER A 165 7.66 12.95 -8.16
CA SER A 165 6.48 13.34 -7.36
C SER A 165 6.78 13.61 -5.88
N THR A 166 6.63 14.82 -5.43
CA THR A 166 6.94 15.22 -4.05
C THR A 166 6.31 14.28 -3.01
N GLY A 167 7.12 13.80 -2.06
CA GLY A 167 6.67 12.84 -1.03
C GLY A 167 6.54 11.40 -1.49
N SER A 168 6.89 11.06 -2.73
CA SER A 168 7.01 9.65 -3.13
C SER A 168 8.23 8.99 -2.47
N VAL A 169 8.21 7.67 -2.32
CA VAL A 169 9.36 6.93 -1.75
C VAL A 169 10.66 7.16 -2.55
N PRO A 170 10.67 7.18 -3.89
CA PRO A 170 11.85 7.56 -4.66
C PRO A 170 12.41 8.95 -4.31
N HIS A 171 11.53 9.95 -4.13
CA HIS A 171 11.96 11.28 -3.68
C HIS A 171 12.58 11.21 -2.28
N LEU A 172 11.88 10.58 -1.32
CA LEU A 172 12.35 10.48 0.06
C LEU A 172 13.68 9.71 0.17
N LEU A 173 13.90 8.69 -0.67
CA LEU A 173 15.19 7.98 -0.74
C LEU A 173 16.31 8.86 -1.29
N THR A 174 15.99 9.78 -2.22
CA THR A 174 16.99 10.77 -2.67
C THR A 174 17.39 11.69 -1.52
N GLU A 175 16.43 12.17 -0.72
CA GLU A 175 16.71 12.98 0.46
C GLU A 175 17.50 12.21 1.53
N MET A 176 17.10 10.96 1.81
CA MET A 176 17.85 10.09 2.73
C MET A 176 19.32 9.94 2.29
N LEU A 177 19.56 9.69 1.00
CA LEU A 177 20.91 9.56 0.50
C LEU A 177 21.69 10.88 0.63
N LYS A 178 21.05 12.02 0.34
CA LYS A 178 21.68 13.35 0.52
C LYS A 178 22.11 13.57 1.97
N ILE A 179 21.25 13.24 2.92
CA ILE A 179 21.50 13.37 4.37
C ILE A 179 22.60 12.38 4.80
N SER A 180 22.42 11.09 4.54
CA SER A 180 23.31 10.02 5.01
C SER A 180 24.71 10.13 4.41
N ALA A 181 24.83 10.51 3.14
CA ALA A 181 26.11 10.68 2.47
C ALA A 181 26.72 12.08 2.65
N GLY A 182 25.99 13.07 3.16
CA GLY A 182 26.43 14.46 3.26
C GLY A 182 26.77 15.06 1.89
N ILE A 183 25.91 14.86 0.88
CA ILE A 183 26.10 15.33 -0.49
C ILE A 183 25.08 16.39 -0.87
N ASN A 184 25.48 17.28 -1.77
CA ASN A 184 24.61 18.28 -2.38
C ASN A 184 24.43 17.96 -3.87
N VAL A 185 23.20 17.71 -4.29
CA VAL A 185 22.81 17.46 -5.68
C VAL A 185 21.74 18.46 -6.10
N LEU A 186 21.66 18.74 -7.39
CA LEU A 186 20.65 19.63 -7.96
C LEU A 186 19.33 18.85 -8.13
N ASP A 187 18.29 19.27 -7.44
CA ASP A 187 16.99 18.64 -7.50
C ASP A 187 16.20 19.10 -8.75
N VAL A 188 15.76 18.15 -9.57
CA VAL A 188 14.94 18.39 -10.76
C VAL A 188 13.59 17.70 -10.59
N PRO A 189 12.49 18.45 -10.33
CA PRO A 189 11.20 17.85 -10.03
C PRO A 189 10.47 17.34 -11.27
N TYR A 190 9.86 16.15 -11.15
CA TYR A 190 9.04 15.49 -12.17
C TYR A 190 7.67 15.11 -11.63
N LYS A 191 6.64 15.17 -12.48
CA LYS A 191 5.26 14.76 -12.12
C LYS A 191 5.05 13.23 -12.08
N GLY A 192 6.10 12.43 -12.30
CA GLY A 192 6.03 10.97 -12.27
C GLY A 192 7.33 10.31 -12.73
N GLY A 193 7.43 8.99 -12.54
CA GLY A 193 8.65 8.24 -12.83
C GLY A 193 8.99 8.12 -14.32
N ALA A 194 7.98 8.01 -15.19
CA ALA A 194 8.24 7.82 -16.63
C ALA A 194 8.95 9.01 -17.28
N PRO A 195 8.50 10.27 -17.14
CA PRO A 195 9.26 11.41 -17.68
C PRO A 195 10.65 11.56 -17.03
N ALA A 196 10.77 11.29 -15.73
CA ALA A 196 12.06 11.30 -15.04
C ALA A 196 13.05 10.28 -15.63
N ALA A 197 12.59 9.05 -15.87
CA ALA A 197 13.42 8.01 -16.48
C ALA A 197 13.86 8.36 -17.91
N LEU A 198 12.98 8.94 -18.71
CA LEU A 198 13.31 9.37 -20.08
C LEU A 198 14.41 10.45 -20.10
N ASP A 199 14.36 11.41 -19.19
CA ASP A 199 15.35 12.48 -19.09
C ASP A 199 16.71 11.97 -18.58
N VAL A 200 16.71 10.96 -17.69
CA VAL A 200 17.96 10.30 -17.28
C VAL A 200 18.53 9.45 -18.42
N ILE A 201 17.71 8.74 -19.19
CA ILE A 201 18.14 8.01 -20.40
C ILE A 201 18.74 9.00 -21.42
N GLY A 202 18.11 10.16 -21.59
CA GLY A 202 18.55 11.21 -22.51
C GLY A 202 19.76 12.02 -22.01
N GLY A 203 20.24 11.79 -20.77
CA GLY A 203 21.35 12.51 -20.18
C GLY A 203 21.06 13.97 -19.78
N GLN A 204 19.79 14.34 -19.67
CA GLN A 204 19.36 15.67 -19.19
C GLN A 204 19.48 15.77 -17.66
N VAL A 205 19.35 14.64 -16.97
CA VAL A 205 19.51 14.48 -15.51
C VAL A 205 20.37 13.25 -15.27
N ASP A 206 21.21 13.29 -14.22
CA ASP A 206 22.25 12.29 -14.01
C ASP A 206 21.75 11.03 -13.31
N ILE A 207 20.93 11.18 -12.25
CA ILE A 207 20.51 10.08 -11.38
C ILE A 207 19.02 10.06 -11.12
N LEU A 208 18.51 8.86 -10.79
CA LEU A 208 17.11 8.65 -10.43
C LEU A 208 16.99 7.46 -9.47
N PHE A 209 16.32 7.65 -8.33
CA PHE A 209 15.68 6.54 -7.65
C PHE A 209 14.35 6.23 -8.33
N SER A 210 14.14 4.98 -8.72
CA SER A 210 12.93 4.54 -9.41
C SER A 210 12.48 3.18 -8.92
N VAL A 211 11.17 2.91 -9.01
CA VAL A 211 10.67 1.54 -8.87
C VAL A 211 11.30 0.67 -9.97
N LEU A 212 11.83 -0.49 -9.57
CA LEU A 212 12.56 -1.38 -10.48
C LEU A 212 11.77 -1.74 -11.74
N PRO A 213 10.46 -2.07 -11.68
CA PRO A 213 9.67 -2.40 -12.87
C PRO A 213 9.74 -1.37 -13.98
N LEU A 214 9.74 -0.09 -13.62
CA LEU A 214 9.72 1.00 -14.59
C LEU A 214 11.02 1.10 -15.40
N VAL A 215 12.16 0.81 -14.78
CA VAL A 215 13.49 1.01 -15.39
C VAL A 215 14.20 -0.30 -15.76
N LEU A 216 13.67 -1.45 -15.34
CA LEU A 216 14.26 -2.76 -15.61
C LEU A 216 14.52 -3.03 -17.11
N PRO A 217 13.60 -2.74 -18.03
CA PRO A 217 13.88 -2.88 -19.48
C PRO A 217 15.08 -2.06 -19.93
N ASN A 218 15.20 -0.82 -19.42
CA ASN A 218 16.28 0.10 -19.79
C ASN A 218 17.62 -0.30 -19.18
N ILE A 219 17.61 -0.89 -17.97
CA ILE A 219 18.81 -1.47 -17.35
C ILE A 219 19.30 -2.65 -18.19
N LYS A 220 18.40 -3.57 -18.57
CA LYS A 220 18.73 -4.73 -19.40
C LYS A 220 19.21 -4.34 -20.79
N ALA A 221 18.71 -3.23 -21.34
CA ALA A 221 19.16 -2.69 -22.62
C ALA A 221 20.44 -1.85 -22.54
N GLY A 222 21.02 -1.65 -21.34
CA GLY A 222 22.21 -0.84 -21.11
C GLY A 222 22.00 0.68 -21.29
N GLN A 223 20.75 1.13 -21.37
CA GLN A 223 20.39 2.55 -21.47
C GLN A 223 20.45 3.26 -20.10
N LEU A 224 20.36 2.50 -19.03
CA LEU A 224 20.57 2.95 -17.65
C LEU A 224 21.55 1.99 -16.95
N ARG A 225 22.36 2.51 -16.06
CA ARG A 225 23.20 1.72 -15.15
C ARG A 225 22.58 1.72 -13.77
N ALA A 226 22.23 0.53 -13.23
CA ALA A 226 21.86 0.38 -11.83
C ALA A 226 23.12 0.42 -10.96
N LEU A 227 23.10 1.21 -9.91
CA LEU A 227 24.21 1.31 -8.94
C LEU A 227 23.90 0.52 -7.67
N VAL A 228 22.72 0.71 -7.09
CA VAL A 228 22.28 0.03 -5.87
C VAL A 228 20.77 -0.15 -5.84
N ILE A 229 20.35 -1.12 -5.05
CA ILE A 229 18.94 -1.33 -4.65
C ILE A 229 18.76 -0.83 -3.21
N ALA A 230 17.72 -0.04 -2.97
CA ALA A 230 17.39 0.51 -1.65
C ALA A 230 16.62 -0.51 -0.79
N SER A 231 17.23 -1.66 -0.51
CA SER A 231 16.62 -2.77 0.21
C SER A 231 17.60 -3.47 1.14
N LYS A 232 17.09 -4.34 2.02
CA LYS A 232 17.92 -5.17 2.93
C LYS A 232 18.60 -6.33 2.21
N ALA A 233 18.00 -6.80 1.10
CA ALA A 233 18.49 -7.93 0.31
C ALA A 233 18.51 -7.54 -1.17
N ARG A 234 19.35 -8.19 -1.96
CA ARG A 234 19.38 -8.03 -3.42
C ARG A 234 18.10 -8.57 -4.04
N SER A 235 17.67 -7.97 -5.15
CA SER A 235 16.53 -8.49 -5.91
C SER A 235 16.94 -9.64 -6.83
N SER A 236 16.12 -10.67 -6.91
CA SER A 236 16.30 -11.78 -7.85
C SER A 236 16.25 -11.34 -9.32
N LEU A 237 15.64 -10.20 -9.61
CA LEU A 237 15.52 -9.63 -10.96
C LEU A 237 16.82 -8.99 -11.46
N ILE A 238 17.68 -8.51 -10.54
CA ILE A 238 18.99 -7.89 -10.81
C ILE A 238 19.99 -8.31 -9.73
N PRO A 239 20.35 -9.59 -9.63
CA PRO A 239 21.13 -10.16 -8.52
C PRO A 239 22.56 -9.60 -8.40
N ASP A 240 23.10 -9.06 -9.50
CA ASP A 240 24.43 -8.47 -9.54
C ASP A 240 24.49 -7.06 -8.95
N VAL A 241 23.32 -6.40 -8.76
CA VAL A 241 23.26 -5.04 -8.21
C VAL A 241 23.31 -5.11 -6.67
N PRO A 242 24.28 -4.45 -6.02
CA PRO A 242 24.39 -4.47 -4.56
C PRO A 242 23.26 -3.67 -3.91
N THR A 243 23.05 -3.91 -2.62
CA THR A 243 22.15 -3.09 -1.80
C THR A 243 22.84 -1.82 -1.32
N THR A 244 22.07 -0.82 -0.91
CA THR A 244 22.60 0.38 -0.24
C THR A 244 23.37 0.02 1.02
N ALA A 245 22.93 -1.01 1.76
CA ALA A 245 23.63 -1.49 2.96
C ALA A 245 25.01 -2.08 2.65
N GLU A 246 25.15 -2.86 1.56
CA GLU A 246 26.44 -3.40 1.11
C GLU A 246 27.44 -2.29 0.70
N GLU A 247 26.92 -1.14 0.25
CA GLU A 247 27.71 0.04 -0.10
C GLU A 247 27.96 1.00 1.08
N GLY A 248 27.48 0.66 2.31
CA GLY A 248 27.72 1.43 3.53
C GLY A 248 26.64 2.45 3.89
N TYR A 249 25.47 2.39 3.25
CA TYR A 249 24.31 3.27 3.47
C TYR A 249 23.08 2.44 3.89
N GLY A 250 23.22 1.71 5.01
CA GLY A 250 22.20 0.77 5.47
C GLY A 250 20.90 1.39 5.99
N ASP A 251 20.87 2.68 6.22
CA ASP A 251 19.70 3.49 6.55
C ASP A 251 18.90 3.91 5.31
N VAL A 252 19.52 3.96 4.12
CA VAL A 252 18.85 4.36 2.86
C VAL A 252 18.06 3.17 2.30
N ILE A 253 16.94 2.82 2.96
CA ILE A 253 16.10 1.68 2.62
C ILE A 253 14.65 2.13 2.45
N GLY A 254 14.01 1.66 1.37
CA GLY A 254 12.58 1.85 1.13
C GLY A 254 12.09 1.08 -0.08
N SER A 255 10.83 0.70 -0.05
CA SER A 255 10.17 0.01 -1.15
C SER A 255 8.86 0.73 -1.51
N ALA A 256 8.42 0.58 -2.75
CA ALA A 256 7.04 0.87 -3.10
C ALA A 256 6.23 -0.38 -2.79
N TRP A 257 5.34 -0.27 -1.82
CA TRP A 257 4.53 -1.41 -1.39
C TRP A 257 3.03 -1.16 -1.62
N ASN A 258 2.27 -2.24 -1.71
CA ASN A 258 0.82 -2.22 -1.68
C ASN A 258 0.35 -3.16 -0.58
N GLY A 259 -0.64 -2.72 0.18
CA GLY A 259 -1.33 -3.55 1.16
C GLY A 259 -2.83 -3.41 1.02
N ILE A 260 -3.59 -4.21 1.76
CA ILE A 260 -5.04 -4.10 1.85
C ILE A 260 -5.40 -3.60 3.24
N VAL A 261 -6.29 -2.62 3.28
CA VAL A 261 -6.85 -2.02 4.50
C VAL A 261 -8.36 -1.98 4.41
N ALA A 262 -9.02 -1.86 5.56
CA ALA A 262 -10.44 -1.58 5.66
C ALA A 262 -10.67 -0.35 6.57
N PRO A 263 -11.91 0.20 6.64
CA PRO A 263 -12.26 1.21 7.65
C PRO A 263 -11.98 0.71 9.06
N ALA A 264 -11.57 1.59 9.94
CA ALA A 264 -11.46 1.28 11.37
C ALA A 264 -12.79 0.71 11.89
N SER A 265 -12.74 -0.10 12.94
CA SER A 265 -13.91 -0.80 13.51
C SER A 265 -14.55 -1.86 12.60
N THR A 266 -13.94 -2.23 11.47
CA THR A 266 -14.35 -3.43 10.74
C THR A 266 -14.22 -4.65 11.68
N PRO A 267 -15.26 -5.50 11.81
CA PRO A 267 -15.21 -6.66 12.69
C PRO A 267 -13.99 -7.55 12.46
N GLN A 268 -13.36 -8.00 13.55
CA GLN A 268 -12.11 -8.78 13.48
C GLN A 268 -12.27 -10.07 12.64
N GLU A 269 -13.42 -10.72 12.72
CA GLU A 269 -13.73 -11.91 11.92
C GLU A 269 -13.69 -11.66 10.41
N ILE A 270 -14.10 -10.44 9.98
CA ILE A 270 -14.03 -10.01 8.58
C ILE A 270 -12.56 -9.74 8.19
N VAL A 271 -11.81 -9.05 9.05
CA VAL A 271 -10.38 -8.78 8.84
C VAL A 271 -9.61 -10.10 8.71
N ASP A 272 -9.84 -11.04 9.63
CA ASP A 272 -9.17 -12.35 9.65
C ASP A 272 -9.52 -13.18 8.40
N LYS A 273 -10.79 -13.16 7.97
CA LYS A 273 -11.22 -13.82 6.76
C LYS A 273 -10.56 -13.24 5.51
N LEU A 274 -10.56 -11.93 5.36
CA LEU A 274 -9.91 -11.25 4.23
C LEU A 274 -8.39 -11.48 4.23
N ASN A 275 -7.76 -11.46 5.40
CA ASN A 275 -6.33 -11.80 5.54
C ASN A 275 -6.06 -13.24 5.10
N LEU A 276 -6.81 -14.23 5.63
CA LEU A 276 -6.62 -15.64 5.31
C LEU A 276 -6.75 -15.88 3.80
N GLU A 277 -7.84 -15.40 3.19
CA GLU A 277 -8.09 -15.63 1.78
C GLU A 277 -7.04 -14.95 0.88
N THR A 278 -6.64 -13.72 1.24
CA THR A 278 -5.58 -13.02 0.49
C THR A 278 -4.21 -13.67 0.69
N SER A 279 -3.86 -14.11 1.90
CA SER A 279 -2.59 -14.82 2.16
C SER A 279 -2.45 -16.07 1.30
N GLN A 280 -3.54 -16.83 1.15
CA GLN A 280 -3.54 -18.02 0.31
C GLN A 280 -3.39 -17.70 -1.19
N ILE A 281 -3.91 -16.55 -1.65
CA ILE A 281 -3.69 -16.06 -3.02
C ILE A 281 -2.20 -15.72 -3.22
N LEU A 282 -1.63 -14.94 -2.30
CA LEU A 282 -0.25 -14.49 -2.39
C LEU A 282 0.76 -15.64 -2.36
N ALA A 283 0.44 -16.74 -1.68
CA ALA A 283 1.27 -17.94 -1.60
C ALA A 283 1.23 -18.83 -2.85
N THR A 284 0.39 -18.53 -3.85
CA THR A 284 0.31 -19.34 -5.07
C THR A 284 1.45 -19.02 -6.03
N LYS A 285 1.96 -20.05 -6.73
CA LYS A 285 2.97 -19.88 -7.79
C LYS A 285 2.49 -18.97 -8.93
N ASP A 286 1.21 -18.99 -9.23
CA ASP A 286 0.58 -18.15 -10.26
C ASP A 286 0.70 -16.66 -9.87
N THR A 287 0.45 -16.31 -8.59
CA THR A 287 0.63 -14.95 -8.09
C THR A 287 2.11 -14.55 -8.03
N GLU A 288 2.97 -15.44 -7.55
CA GLU A 288 4.43 -15.21 -7.52
C GLU A 288 4.96 -14.93 -8.94
N GLN A 289 4.62 -15.76 -9.91
CA GLN A 289 5.03 -15.56 -11.30
C GLN A 289 4.49 -14.24 -11.85
N ARG A 290 3.18 -13.98 -11.65
CA ARG A 290 2.54 -12.75 -12.15
C ARG A 290 3.15 -11.49 -11.56
N PHE A 291 3.42 -11.48 -10.25
CA PHE A 291 4.01 -10.33 -9.58
C PHE A 291 5.47 -10.13 -10.01
N ASN A 292 6.25 -11.22 -10.12
CA ASN A 292 7.62 -11.15 -10.62
C ASN A 292 7.72 -10.60 -12.05
N GLU A 293 6.79 -10.97 -12.94
CA GLU A 293 6.69 -10.38 -14.29
C GLU A 293 6.48 -8.85 -14.25
N LEU A 294 5.78 -8.38 -13.20
CA LEU A 294 5.51 -6.96 -12.96
C LEU A 294 6.61 -6.29 -12.11
N GLY A 295 7.67 -7.02 -11.75
CA GLY A 295 8.75 -6.54 -10.88
C GLY A 295 8.30 -6.27 -9.44
N MET A 296 7.28 -6.97 -9.00
CA MET A 296 6.76 -6.96 -7.63
C MET A 296 7.09 -8.28 -6.96
N GLU A 297 7.26 -8.27 -5.66
CA GLU A 297 7.47 -9.46 -4.84
C GLU A 297 6.26 -9.64 -3.91
N PRO A 298 5.52 -10.78 -3.94
CA PRO A 298 4.43 -11.02 -3.00
C PRO A 298 5.00 -11.14 -1.59
N VAL A 299 4.27 -10.60 -0.58
CA VAL A 299 4.75 -10.60 0.82
C VAL A 299 3.84 -11.46 1.70
N GLY A 300 2.63 -11.01 2.00
CA GLY A 300 1.73 -11.71 2.91
C GLY A 300 1.90 -11.30 4.37
N GLY A 301 1.57 -12.22 5.28
CA GLY A 301 1.67 -12.00 6.72
C GLY A 301 0.34 -11.72 7.40
N THR A 302 0.39 -11.43 8.70
CA THR A 302 -0.79 -11.17 9.54
C THR A 302 -1.19 -9.68 9.55
N PRO A 303 -2.43 -9.34 9.94
CA PRO A 303 -2.83 -7.94 10.16
C PRO A 303 -1.90 -7.22 11.14
N GLN A 304 -1.46 -7.90 12.20
CA GLN A 304 -0.55 -7.36 13.21
C GLN A 304 0.84 -7.08 12.64
N SER A 305 1.38 -7.99 11.81
CA SER A 305 2.67 -7.76 11.16
C SER A 305 2.62 -6.56 10.20
N PHE A 306 1.50 -6.40 9.48
CA PHE A 306 1.31 -5.24 8.61
C PHE A 306 1.11 -3.95 9.42
N ALA A 307 0.40 -3.99 10.57
CA ALA A 307 0.29 -2.83 11.46
C ALA A 307 1.67 -2.36 11.95
N HIS A 308 2.53 -3.28 12.40
CA HIS A 308 3.90 -2.95 12.81
C HIS A 308 4.74 -2.38 11.67
N TYR A 309 4.58 -2.94 10.46
CA TYR A 309 5.24 -2.43 9.26
C TYR A 309 4.82 -0.98 8.97
N LEU A 310 3.51 -0.68 8.98
CA LEU A 310 2.98 0.68 8.77
C LEU A 310 3.47 1.68 9.81
N GLN A 311 3.57 1.26 11.07
CA GLN A 311 4.10 2.10 12.14
C GLN A 311 5.58 2.43 11.88
N ALA A 312 6.41 1.42 11.64
CA ALA A 312 7.85 1.60 11.37
C ALA A 312 8.10 2.49 10.13
N GLU A 313 7.33 2.27 9.06
CA GLU A 313 7.39 3.11 7.86
C GLU A 313 6.99 4.57 8.16
N SER A 314 5.92 4.78 8.96
CA SER A 314 5.48 6.13 9.33
C SER A 314 6.53 6.88 10.15
N GLU A 315 7.15 6.22 11.12
CA GLU A 315 8.21 6.79 11.96
C GLU A 315 9.43 7.16 11.12
N LYS A 316 9.90 6.24 10.27
CA LYS A 316 11.02 6.46 9.34
C LYS A 316 10.80 7.67 8.43
N TRP A 317 9.65 7.72 7.76
CA TRP A 317 9.36 8.82 6.83
C TRP A 317 9.13 10.15 7.54
N ALA A 318 8.57 10.15 8.76
CA ALA A 318 8.43 11.35 9.57
C ALA A 318 9.80 11.98 9.91
N GLU A 319 10.79 11.16 10.25
CA GLU A 319 12.16 11.60 10.49
C GLU A 319 12.79 12.22 9.24
N VAL A 320 12.69 11.53 8.10
CA VAL A 320 13.23 12.03 6.81
C VAL A 320 12.58 13.35 6.41
N ILE A 321 11.25 13.44 6.47
CA ILE A 321 10.49 14.65 6.11
C ILE A 321 10.88 15.83 7.00
N THR A 322 11.06 15.58 8.30
CA THR A 322 11.44 16.61 9.26
C THR A 322 12.87 17.09 9.00
N THR A 323 13.81 16.17 8.80
CA THR A 323 15.24 16.49 8.58
C THR A 323 15.46 17.17 7.23
N ALA A 324 14.75 16.77 6.19
CA ALA A 324 14.81 17.37 4.86
C ALA A 324 13.94 18.64 4.73
N HIS A 325 13.24 19.06 5.80
CA HIS A 325 12.32 20.22 5.81
C HIS A 325 11.24 20.15 4.73
N LEU A 326 10.76 18.94 4.40
CA LEU A 326 9.72 18.72 3.41
C LEU A 326 8.35 18.87 4.07
N ARG A 327 7.64 19.97 3.76
CA ARG A 327 6.23 20.15 4.14
C ARG A 327 5.44 20.70 2.96
N MET A 328 4.23 20.19 2.81
CA MET A 328 3.26 20.68 1.82
C MET A 328 2.06 21.33 2.54
N PRO A 329 1.51 22.40 1.95
CA PRO A 329 0.32 23.05 2.48
C PRO A 329 -0.90 22.12 2.50
#